data_a8677edf64aa33e92159ffc4adc7ed66
#
_entry.id   a8677edf64aa33e92159ffc4adc7ed66
#
_cell.length_a   1.000
_cell.length_b   1.000
_cell.length_c   1.000
_cell.angle_alpha   90.00
_cell.angle_beta   90.00
_cell.angle_gamma   90.00
#
_symmetry.space_group_name_H-M   'P 1'
#
loop_
_entity.id
_entity.type
_entity.pdbx_description
1 polymer ?
#
loop_
_entity_poly.entity_id
_entity_poly.type
_entity_poly.pdbx_seq_one_letter_code
_entity_poly.pdbx_strand_id
1 'polypeptide(L)'
;MTILLYDLVGADPARPFSPHCWKTALSLAHKGLDWQSVPTPFTSVPAVEGGFSKTIPVIRDGDALVADSFAIARYLEDTYPAQPTLFGGAGGVGGARFVERWSQLTIHPYLGTVALLDIHDRLAPADQAVATAGLEHWLSAVRAARSATRR
;
A
#
# COMPACT_ATOMS: atom_id res chain seq x y z
N MET A 1 13.10 -3.64 18.98
CA MET A 1 13.30 -2.43 18.11
C MET A 1 12.01 -2.25 17.35
N THR A 2 11.46 -1.03 17.30
CA THR A 2 10.19 -0.74 16.64
C THR A 2 10.40 -0.61 15.13
N ILE A 3 9.64 -1.35 14.33
CA ILE A 3 9.68 -1.27 12.86
C ILE A 3 8.89 -0.05 12.42
N LEU A 4 9.44 0.77 11.50
CA LEU A 4 8.71 1.88 10.89
C LEU A 4 8.05 1.40 9.59
N LEU A 5 6.74 1.66 9.45
CA LEU A 5 5.99 1.44 8.22
C LEU A 5 5.64 2.79 7.60
N TYR A 6 6.19 3.11 6.44
CA TYR A 6 5.78 4.27 5.64
C TYR A 6 4.45 3.96 4.96
N ASP A 7 3.40 4.67 5.41
CA ASP A 7 2.00 4.31 5.13
C ASP A 7 1.29 5.46 4.39
N LEU A 8 0.63 5.14 3.28
CA LEU A 8 0.02 6.14 2.41
C LEU A 8 -1.23 6.75 3.05
N VAL A 9 -1.21 8.07 3.19
CA VAL A 9 -2.31 8.84 3.77
C VAL A 9 -2.80 9.93 2.81
N GLY A 10 -4.03 10.39 3.05
CA GLY A 10 -4.58 11.58 2.44
C GLY A 10 -4.37 12.84 3.29
N ALA A 11 -5.33 13.76 3.24
CA ALA A 11 -5.32 14.95 4.07
C ALA A 11 -5.42 14.65 5.58
N ASP A 12 -6.03 13.52 5.94
CA ASP A 12 -6.10 13.03 7.32
C ASP A 12 -4.98 12.00 7.56
N PRO A 13 -3.93 12.33 8.31
CA PRO A 13 -2.82 11.42 8.59
C PRO A 13 -3.20 10.21 9.45
N ALA A 14 -4.35 10.26 10.13
CA ALA A 14 -4.84 9.13 10.93
C ALA A 14 -5.58 8.06 10.09
N ARG A 15 -5.73 8.28 8.78
CA ARG A 15 -6.50 7.39 7.89
C ARG A 15 -5.68 6.89 6.70
N PRO A 16 -4.78 5.93 6.89
CA PRO A 16 -4.10 5.27 5.79
C PRO A 16 -5.11 4.50 4.92
N PHE A 17 -4.96 4.58 3.60
CA PHE A 17 -5.94 4.01 2.67
C PHE A 17 -5.35 3.03 1.65
N SER A 18 -4.01 2.93 1.55
CA SER A 18 -3.39 2.03 0.57
C SER A 18 -3.62 0.56 0.91
N PRO A 19 -4.22 -0.25 0.03
CA PRO A 19 -4.39 -1.68 0.26
C PRO A 19 -3.05 -2.42 0.37
N HIS A 20 -2.00 -1.89 -0.26
CA HIS A 20 -0.65 -2.47 -0.17
C HIS A 20 0.00 -2.21 1.18
N CYS A 21 -0.18 -1.01 1.74
CA CYS A 21 0.29 -0.69 3.10
C CYS A 21 -0.49 -1.49 4.14
N TRP A 22 -1.79 -1.65 3.98
CA TRP A 22 -2.62 -2.48 4.84
C TRP A 22 -2.18 -3.95 4.88
N LYS A 23 -1.74 -4.53 3.74
CA LYS A 23 -1.15 -5.88 3.74
C LYS A 23 0.06 -5.96 4.66
N THR A 24 0.93 -4.94 4.62
CA THR A 24 2.11 -4.88 5.49
C THR A 24 1.73 -4.68 6.96
N ALA A 25 0.84 -3.75 7.26
CA ALA A 25 0.36 -3.52 8.63
C ALA A 25 -0.25 -4.78 9.24
N LEU A 26 -1.08 -5.50 8.48
CA LEU A 26 -1.68 -6.76 8.93
C LEU A 26 -0.64 -7.88 9.10
N SER A 27 0.40 -7.92 8.26
CA SER A 27 1.50 -8.87 8.40
C SER A 27 2.31 -8.63 9.68
N LEU A 28 2.63 -7.37 9.97
CA LEU A 28 3.31 -6.96 11.21
C LEU A 28 2.48 -7.32 12.45
N ALA A 29 1.18 -6.97 12.43
CA ALA A 29 0.26 -7.27 13.51
C ALA A 29 0.08 -8.78 13.73
N HIS A 30 -0.07 -9.58 12.65
CA HIS A 30 -0.19 -11.03 12.72
C HIS A 30 1.05 -11.69 13.37
N LYS A 31 2.23 -11.20 13.02
CA LYS A 31 3.48 -11.68 13.63
C LYS A 31 3.70 -11.16 15.06
N GLY A 32 2.85 -10.26 15.56
CA GLY A 32 3.00 -9.67 16.90
C GLY A 32 4.26 -8.80 17.04
N LEU A 33 4.74 -8.21 15.95
CA LEU A 33 5.91 -7.36 15.95
C LEU A 33 5.55 -5.94 16.41
N ASP A 34 6.47 -5.28 17.09
CA ASP A 34 6.32 -3.87 17.48
C ASP A 34 6.61 -2.98 16.27
N TRP A 35 5.64 -2.15 15.89
CA TRP A 35 5.76 -1.28 14.72
C TRP A 35 5.00 0.05 14.90
N GLN A 36 5.41 1.03 14.10
CA GLN A 36 4.79 2.35 14.06
C GLN A 36 4.53 2.77 12.62
N SER A 37 3.30 3.25 12.34
CA SER A 37 2.96 3.89 11.08
C SER A 37 3.61 5.27 10.99
N VAL A 38 4.22 5.56 9.84
CA VAL A 38 4.74 6.87 9.46
C VAL A 38 3.86 7.41 8.34
N PRO A 39 2.92 8.33 8.64
CA PRO A 39 2.02 8.88 7.65
C PRO A 39 2.78 9.53 6.49
N THR A 40 2.54 9.06 5.27
CA THR A 40 3.31 9.45 4.09
C THR A 40 2.35 9.91 2.98
N PRO A 41 2.18 11.22 2.75
CA PRO A 41 1.44 11.75 1.61
C PRO A 41 2.12 11.39 0.27
N PHE A 42 1.39 11.43 -0.84
CA PHE A 42 1.95 11.12 -2.18
C PHE A 42 3.16 11.97 -2.52
N THR A 43 3.13 13.26 -2.20
CA THR A 43 4.22 14.20 -2.44
C THR A 43 5.50 13.84 -1.67
N SER A 44 5.39 13.12 -0.56
CA SER A 44 6.52 12.72 0.28
C SER A 44 7.14 11.38 -0.12
N VAL A 45 6.42 10.55 -0.90
CA VAL A 45 6.91 9.21 -1.30
C VAL A 45 8.30 9.24 -1.93
N PRO A 46 8.63 10.18 -2.87
CA PRO A 46 9.96 10.21 -3.48
C PRO A 46 11.11 10.50 -2.52
N ALA A 47 10.82 11.06 -1.34
CA ALA A 47 11.83 11.40 -0.34
C ALA A 47 11.99 10.33 0.76
N VAL A 48 11.11 9.33 0.80
CA VAL A 48 11.15 8.26 1.81
C VAL A 48 12.51 7.58 1.78
N GLU A 49 13.19 7.58 2.94
CA GLU A 49 14.49 6.97 3.14
C GLU A 49 15.51 7.36 2.05
N GLY A 50 15.59 8.66 1.76
CA GLY A 50 16.50 9.17 0.75
C GLY A 50 16.16 8.77 -0.68
N GLY A 51 14.91 8.39 -0.95
CA GLY A 51 14.46 7.94 -2.27
C GLY A 51 14.68 6.46 -2.51
N PHE A 52 14.69 5.65 -1.46
CA PHE A 52 14.89 4.19 -1.52
C PHE A 52 13.92 3.49 -2.47
N SER A 53 12.67 3.96 -2.54
CA SER A 53 11.66 3.38 -3.41
C SER A 53 10.79 4.46 -4.04
N LYS A 54 10.31 4.22 -5.26
CA LYS A 54 9.33 5.09 -5.94
C LYS A 54 7.90 4.86 -5.46
N THR A 55 7.68 3.82 -4.66
CA THR A 55 6.35 3.42 -4.17
C THR A 55 6.43 2.99 -2.72
N ILE A 56 5.30 3.01 -2.02
CA ILE A 56 5.14 2.46 -0.67
C ILE A 56 4.11 1.31 -0.70
N PRO A 57 4.13 0.37 0.27
CA PRO A 57 4.84 0.42 1.54
C PRO A 57 6.35 0.27 1.44
N VAL A 58 7.04 0.93 2.34
CA VAL A 58 8.43 0.69 2.72
C VAL A 58 8.44 0.44 4.22
N ILE A 59 9.26 -0.48 4.69
CA ILE A 59 9.57 -0.61 6.12
C ILE A 59 11.05 -0.29 6.37
N ARG A 60 11.32 0.27 7.56
CA ARG A 60 12.63 0.32 8.17
C ARG A 60 12.65 -0.59 9.39
N ASP A 61 13.51 -1.57 9.41
CA ASP A 61 13.73 -2.48 10.52
C ASP A 61 15.21 -2.45 10.90
N GLY A 62 15.53 -1.62 11.90
CA GLY A 62 16.91 -1.26 12.19
C GLY A 62 17.58 -0.59 11.00
N ASP A 63 18.63 -1.20 10.48
CA ASP A 63 19.35 -0.73 9.29
C ASP A 63 18.77 -1.28 7.98
N ALA A 64 17.86 -2.25 8.04
CA ALA A 64 17.25 -2.85 6.87
C ALA A 64 16.13 -1.97 6.32
N LEU A 65 16.13 -1.76 5.00
CA LEU A 65 15.06 -1.13 4.25
C LEU A 65 14.47 -2.14 3.27
N VAL A 66 13.16 -2.32 3.31
CA VAL A 66 12.46 -3.23 2.41
C VAL A 66 11.25 -2.54 1.81
N ALA A 67 11.09 -2.61 0.50
CA ALA A 67 9.94 -2.08 -0.24
C ALA A 67 9.16 -3.22 -0.92
N ASP A 68 7.91 -2.94 -1.31
CA ASP A 68 6.93 -3.88 -1.84
C ASP A 68 6.31 -4.80 -0.77
N SER A 69 4.98 -4.80 -0.71
CA SER A 69 4.24 -5.51 0.34
C SER A 69 4.48 -7.02 0.38
N PHE A 70 4.71 -7.65 -0.77
CA PHE A 70 5.01 -9.08 -0.81
C PHE A 70 6.47 -9.38 -0.43
N ALA A 71 7.41 -8.54 -0.88
CA ALA A 71 8.81 -8.63 -0.47
C ALA A 71 8.96 -8.38 1.04
N ILE A 72 8.21 -7.42 1.59
CA ILE A 72 8.16 -7.19 3.03
C ILE A 72 7.63 -8.42 3.77
N ALA A 73 6.54 -9.03 3.31
CA ALA A 73 6.00 -10.23 3.94
C ALA A 73 7.03 -11.38 3.93
N ARG A 74 7.77 -11.56 2.84
CA ARG A 74 8.87 -12.52 2.76
C ARG A 74 9.99 -12.20 3.74
N TYR A 75 10.43 -10.94 3.76
CA TYR A 75 11.45 -10.48 4.71
C TYR A 75 11.04 -10.76 6.16
N LEU A 76 9.81 -10.45 6.53
CA LEU A 76 9.30 -10.70 7.88
C LEU A 76 9.24 -12.20 8.21
N GLU A 77 8.90 -13.05 7.23
CA GLU A 77 8.90 -14.50 7.42
C GLU A 77 10.30 -15.04 7.70
N ASP A 78 11.28 -14.58 6.91
CA ASP A 78 12.66 -15.05 6.98
C ASP A 78 13.39 -14.50 8.21
N THR A 79 13.10 -13.24 8.59
CA THR A 79 13.79 -12.54 9.71
C THR A 79 13.21 -12.91 11.08
N TYR A 80 11.91 -13.18 11.14
CA TYR A 80 11.19 -13.48 12.38
C TYR A 80 10.54 -14.88 12.36
N PRO A 81 11.34 -15.98 12.23
CA PRO A 81 10.81 -17.34 12.09
C PRO A 81 10.16 -17.89 13.37
N ALA A 82 10.47 -17.30 14.53
CA ALA A 82 9.85 -17.68 15.81
C ALA A 82 8.42 -17.15 15.96
N GLN A 83 8.01 -16.19 15.12
CA GLN A 83 6.69 -15.58 15.15
C GLN A 83 5.71 -16.36 14.26
N PRO A 84 4.39 -16.18 14.42
CA PRO A 84 3.39 -16.85 13.58
C PRO A 84 3.68 -16.69 12.08
N THR A 85 3.59 -17.79 11.33
CA THR A 85 3.89 -17.80 9.89
C THR A 85 2.84 -17.04 9.09
N LEU A 86 3.29 -16.26 8.09
CA LEU A 86 2.41 -15.58 7.12
C LEU A 86 1.97 -16.51 5.99
N PHE A 87 2.73 -17.57 5.72
CA PHE A 87 2.53 -18.41 4.55
C PHE A 87 2.15 -19.85 4.87
N GLY A 88 2.15 -20.26 6.14
CA GLY A 88 1.85 -21.65 6.52
C GLY A 88 2.89 -22.66 6.06
N GLY A 89 4.13 -22.21 5.83
CA GLY A 89 5.26 -23.01 5.38
C GLY A 89 5.66 -22.77 3.93
N ALA A 90 6.68 -23.48 3.45
CA ALA A 90 7.32 -23.25 2.15
C ALA A 90 6.35 -23.34 0.95
N GLY A 91 5.38 -24.26 1.00
CA GLY A 91 4.38 -24.42 -0.06
C GLY A 91 3.38 -23.27 -0.14
N GLY A 92 3.11 -22.58 0.97
CA GLY A 92 2.13 -21.49 1.04
C GLY A 92 2.57 -20.22 0.33
N VAL A 93 3.88 -20.00 0.18
CA VAL A 93 4.42 -18.82 -0.52
C VAL A 93 3.93 -18.75 -1.97
N GLY A 94 3.95 -19.89 -2.69
CA GLY A 94 3.46 -19.95 -4.07
C GLY A 94 1.96 -19.67 -4.17
N GLY A 95 1.17 -20.23 -3.26
CA GLY A 95 -0.27 -19.97 -3.17
C GLY A 95 -0.58 -18.51 -2.85
N ALA A 96 0.10 -17.91 -1.87
CA ALA A 96 -0.04 -16.51 -1.51
C ALA A 96 0.31 -15.58 -2.68
N ARG A 97 1.40 -15.90 -3.41
CA ARG A 97 1.79 -15.12 -4.61
C ARG A 97 0.75 -15.23 -5.72
N PHE A 98 0.21 -16.42 -5.95
CA PHE A 98 -0.87 -16.61 -6.92
C PHE A 98 -2.09 -15.75 -6.56
N VAL A 99 -2.57 -15.83 -5.33
CA VAL A 99 -3.73 -15.05 -4.86
C VAL A 99 -3.47 -13.55 -4.96
N GLU A 100 -2.29 -13.09 -4.58
CA GLU A 100 -1.91 -11.68 -4.70
C GLU A 100 -1.96 -11.21 -6.16
N ARG A 101 -1.34 -11.94 -7.09
CA ARG A 101 -1.32 -11.57 -8.51
C ARG A 101 -2.71 -11.65 -9.13
N TRP A 102 -3.47 -12.68 -8.81
CA TRP A 102 -4.86 -12.79 -9.26
C TRP A 102 -5.69 -11.60 -8.77
N SER A 103 -5.59 -11.23 -7.49
CA SER A 103 -6.29 -10.08 -6.92
C SER A 103 -5.89 -8.78 -7.63
N GLN A 104 -4.59 -8.55 -7.85
CA GLN A 104 -4.09 -7.35 -8.52
C GLN A 104 -4.58 -7.24 -9.97
N LEU A 105 -4.67 -8.37 -10.69
CA LEU A 105 -5.05 -8.39 -12.11
C LEU A 105 -6.58 -8.44 -12.32
N THR A 106 -7.32 -9.01 -11.37
CA THR A 106 -8.75 -9.28 -11.54
C THR A 106 -9.63 -8.36 -10.68
N ILE A 107 -9.26 -8.09 -9.42
CA ILE A 107 -10.10 -7.33 -8.49
C ILE A 107 -9.74 -5.85 -8.48
N HIS A 108 -8.46 -5.50 -8.37
CA HIS A 108 -8.01 -4.11 -8.25
C HIS A 108 -8.48 -3.20 -9.39
N PRO A 109 -8.51 -3.61 -10.67
CA PRO A 109 -9.01 -2.75 -11.75
C PRO A 109 -10.45 -2.30 -11.53
N TYR A 110 -11.31 -3.21 -11.03
CA TYR A 110 -12.73 -2.86 -10.74
C TYR A 110 -12.85 -1.97 -9.51
N LEU A 111 -12.13 -2.28 -8.42
CA LEU A 111 -12.11 -1.44 -7.23
C LEU A 111 -11.60 -0.03 -7.53
N GLY A 112 -10.59 0.09 -8.39
CA GLY A 112 -10.07 1.37 -8.85
C GLY A 112 -11.15 2.23 -9.49
N THR A 113 -12.00 1.67 -10.35
CA THR A 113 -13.09 2.43 -10.99
C THR A 113 -14.11 2.98 -10.00
N VAL A 114 -14.33 2.30 -8.89
CA VAL A 114 -15.30 2.69 -7.86
C VAL A 114 -14.70 3.69 -6.86
N ALA A 115 -13.50 3.39 -6.36
CA ALA A 115 -12.92 4.06 -5.20
C ALA A 115 -12.01 5.26 -5.56
N LEU A 116 -11.48 5.34 -6.79
CA LEU A 116 -10.41 6.27 -7.15
C LEU A 116 -10.82 7.75 -6.96
N LEU A 117 -12.04 8.12 -7.32
CA LEU A 117 -12.51 9.50 -7.13
C LEU A 117 -12.70 9.83 -5.65
N ASP A 118 -13.23 8.90 -4.86
CA ASP A 118 -13.44 9.12 -3.43
C ASP A 118 -12.10 9.20 -2.67
N ILE A 119 -11.07 8.50 -3.15
CA ILE A 119 -9.70 8.63 -2.65
C ILE A 119 -9.15 10.00 -3.05
N HIS A 120 -9.23 10.36 -4.34
CA HIS A 120 -8.75 11.64 -4.85
C HIS A 120 -9.33 12.82 -4.06
N ASP A 121 -10.64 12.81 -3.79
CA ASP A 121 -11.33 13.89 -3.07
C ASP A 121 -10.92 14.00 -1.59
N ARG A 122 -10.27 12.97 -1.05
CA ARG A 122 -9.70 12.95 0.31
C ARG A 122 -8.22 13.30 0.40
N LEU A 123 -7.57 13.51 -0.74
CA LEU A 123 -6.17 13.95 -0.78
C LEU A 123 -6.04 15.42 -0.44
N ALA A 124 -4.89 15.81 0.11
CA ALA A 124 -4.52 17.22 0.19
C ALA A 124 -4.33 17.83 -1.22
N PRO A 125 -4.55 19.15 -1.42
CA PRO A 125 -4.47 19.75 -2.76
C PRO A 125 -3.16 19.48 -3.52
N ALA A 126 -2.03 19.45 -2.84
CA ALA A 126 -0.74 19.14 -3.44
C ALA A 126 -0.69 17.66 -3.94
N ASP A 127 -1.25 16.73 -3.17
CA ASP A 127 -1.30 15.31 -3.53
C ASP A 127 -2.34 15.06 -4.64
N GLN A 128 -3.44 15.81 -4.67
CA GLN A 128 -4.41 15.76 -5.77
C GLN A 128 -3.76 16.10 -7.12
N ALA A 129 -2.88 17.10 -7.14
CA ALA A 129 -2.15 17.47 -8.35
C ALA A 129 -1.25 16.35 -8.84
N VAL A 130 -0.51 15.69 -7.94
CA VAL A 130 0.35 14.53 -8.26
C VAL A 130 -0.47 13.34 -8.74
N ALA A 131 -1.55 13.01 -8.03
CA ALA A 131 -2.43 11.91 -8.40
C ALA A 131 -3.11 12.15 -9.76
N THR A 132 -3.54 13.37 -10.04
CA THR A 132 -4.14 13.74 -11.32
C THR A 132 -3.15 13.55 -12.47
N ALA A 133 -1.92 14.05 -12.33
CA ALA A 133 -0.88 13.92 -13.36
C ALA A 133 -0.55 12.45 -13.70
N GLY A 134 -0.60 11.56 -12.68
CA GLY A 134 -0.34 10.13 -12.88
C GLY A 134 -1.54 9.30 -13.34
N LEU A 135 -2.76 9.78 -13.16
CA LEU A 135 -4.01 9.02 -13.32
C LEU A 135 -5.04 9.71 -14.22
N GLU A 136 -4.65 10.76 -14.95
CA GLU A 136 -5.56 11.65 -15.69
C GLU A 136 -6.51 10.88 -16.63
N HIS A 137 -5.99 9.91 -17.37
CA HIS A 137 -6.80 9.08 -18.25
C HIS A 137 -7.88 8.28 -17.47
N TRP A 138 -7.51 7.69 -16.35
CA TRP A 138 -8.39 6.91 -15.47
C TRP A 138 -9.45 7.77 -14.78
N LEU A 139 -9.04 8.91 -14.22
CA LEU A 139 -9.95 9.85 -13.55
C LEU A 139 -10.98 10.41 -14.51
N SER A 140 -10.58 10.72 -15.74
CA SER A 140 -11.49 11.20 -16.79
C SER A 140 -12.55 10.13 -17.15
N ALA A 141 -12.14 8.89 -17.33
CA ALA A 141 -13.05 7.78 -17.64
C ALA A 141 -14.05 7.52 -16.50
N VAL A 142 -13.61 7.53 -15.24
CA VAL A 142 -14.48 7.32 -14.07
C VAL A 142 -15.45 8.50 -13.88
N ARG A 143 -15.01 9.74 -14.07
CA ARG A 143 -15.89 10.93 -14.04
C ARG A 143 -16.98 10.86 -15.09
N ALA A 144 -16.64 10.46 -16.33
CA ALA A 144 -17.61 10.29 -17.41
C ALA A 144 -18.66 9.20 -17.07
N ALA A 145 -18.22 8.05 -16.53
CA ALA A 145 -19.10 6.97 -16.13
C ALA A 145 -20.06 7.40 -15.01
N ARG A 146 -19.60 8.10 -13.97
CA ARG A 146 -20.44 8.60 -12.87
C ARG A 146 -21.45 9.65 -13.34
N SER A 147 -21.10 10.50 -14.30
CA SER A 147 -22.04 11.50 -14.85
C SER A 147 -23.15 10.86 -15.69
N ALA A 148 -22.87 9.75 -16.37
CA ALA A 148 -23.86 8.99 -17.14
C ALA A 148 -24.89 8.26 -16.25
N THR A 149 -24.48 7.81 -15.06
CA THR A 149 -25.34 7.05 -14.12
C THR A 149 -26.25 7.95 -13.27
N ARG A 150 -26.05 9.26 -13.28
CA ARG A 150 -26.87 10.23 -12.53
C ARG A 150 -27.99 10.87 -13.39
N ARG A 151 -28.14 10.46 -14.63
CA ARG A 151 -29.23 10.87 -15.53
C ARG A 151 -30.25 9.75 -15.65
#